data_82c6758dbdba561a6a6a1ce7f93110fa
#
_entry.id   82c6758dbdba561a6a6a1ce7f93110fa
#
_cell.length_a   1.000
_cell.length_b   1.000
_cell.length_c   1.000
_cell.angle_alpha   90.00
_cell.angle_beta   90.00
_cell.angle_gamma   90.00
#
_symmetry.space_group_name_H-M   'P 1'
#
loop_
_entity.id
_entity.type
_entity.pdbx_description
1 polymer ?
#
loop_
_entity_poly.entity_id
_entity_poly.type
_entity_poly.pdbx_seq_one_letter_code
_entity_poly.pdbx_strand_id
1 'polypeptide(L)'
;MELCVKRFEELSTAELYELLRLRVAVFVVEQNCPYMELDDRDQTAVHVWLRDESGVQAYLRVMDRDAGHSEVTIGRVVAARRRCGLGSRILSEGIRVARERFGAERVELDAQVYAKGLYEKQGFRPVSGEFLEDGIPHVRMRLDCAAEAAACVEDKGE
;
A
#
# COMPACT_ATOMS: atom_id res chain seq x y z
N MET A 1 -3.59 -18.83 -2.38
CA MET A 1 -3.65 -17.58 -1.61
C MET A 1 -4.81 -16.74 -2.12
N GLU A 2 -5.65 -16.27 -1.22
CA GLU A 2 -6.87 -15.53 -1.56
C GLU A 2 -6.63 -14.02 -1.46
N LEU A 3 -7.07 -13.28 -2.49
CA LEU A 3 -7.09 -11.82 -2.49
C LEU A 3 -8.43 -11.34 -1.94
N CYS A 4 -8.38 -10.43 -0.97
CA CYS A 4 -9.57 -9.78 -0.41
C CYS A 4 -9.46 -8.27 -0.60
N VAL A 5 -10.57 -7.66 -1.04
CA VAL A 5 -10.68 -6.20 -1.25
C VAL A 5 -11.99 -5.75 -0.63
N LYS A 6 -11.93 -4.98 0.45
CA LYS A 6 -13.13 -4.56 1.18
C LYS A 6 -13.02 -3.13 1.68
N ARG A 7 -14.16 -2.43 1.67
CA ARG A 7 -14.29 -1.17 2.39
C ARG A 7 -14.41 -1.46 3.89
N PHE A 8 -14.18 -0.46 4.72
CA PHE A 8 -14.20 -0.61 6.19
C PHE A 8 -15.51 -1.24 6.68
N GLU A 9 -16.64 -0.76 6.21
CA GLU A 9 -17.97 -1.24 6.62
C GLU A 9 -18.26 -2.67 6.15
N GLU A 10 -17.50 -3.19 5.21
CA GLU A 10 -17.63 -4.58 4.74
C GLU A 10 -16.77 -5.56 5.53
N LEU A 11 -15.84 -5.06 6.35
CA LEU A 11 -14.97 -5.91 7.17
C LEU A 11 -15.76 -6.52 8.33
N SER A 12 -15.53 -7.81 8.57
CA SER A 12 -15.97 -8.41 9.83
C SER A 12 -15.08 -7.92 10.98
N THR A 13 -15.56 -8.04 12.20
CA THR A 13 -14.78 -7.70 13.39
C THR A 13 -13.48 -8.53 13.44
N ALA A 14 -13.56 -9.81 13.08
CA ALA A 14 -12.40 -10.70 13.05
C ALA A 14 -11.39 -10.29 11.99
N GLU A 15 -11.86 -9.93 10.80
CA GLU A 15 -10.98 -9.43 9.73
C GLU A 15 -10.27 -8.15 10.16
N LEU A 16 -10.99 -7.19 10.69
CA LEU A 16 -10.41 -5.93 11.16
C LEU A 16 -9.36 -6.17 12.24
N TYR A 17 -9.66 -7.03 13.21
CA TYR A 17 -8.72 -7.34 14.28
C TYR A 17 -7.42 -7.94 13.73
N GLU A 18 -7.51 -8.88 12.81
CA GLU A 18 -6.36 -9.55 12.21
C GLU A 18 -5.48 -8.59 11.40
N LEU A 19 -6.12 -7.71 10.61
CA LEU A 19 -5.40 -6.69 9.83
C LEU A 19 -4.65 -5.72 10.75
N LEU A 20 -5.31 -5.22 11.78
CA LEU A 20 -4.68 -4.30 12.74
C LEU A 20 -3.57 -4.97 13.52
N ARG A 21 -3.74 -6.24 13.89
CA ARG A 21 -2.71 -7.00 14.59
C ARG A 21 -1.42 -7.11 13.77
N LEU A 22 -1.52 -7.42 12.48
CA LEU A 22 -0.35 -7.48 11.60
C LEU A 22 0.33 -6.11 11.49
N ARG A 23 -0.46 -5.05 11.32
CA ARG A 23 0.06 -3.68 11.21
C ARG A 23 0.82 -3.26 12.47
N VAL A 24 0.24 -3.49 13.63
CA VAL A 24 0.89 -3.15 14.92
C VAL A 24 2.15 -3.99 15.12
N ALA A 25 2.09 -5.29 14.82
CA ALA A 25 3.23 -6.19 14.99
C ALA A 25 4.45 -5.73 14.20
N VAL A 26 4.26 -5.23 12.99
CA VAL A 26 5.37 -4.80 12.12
C VAL A 26 5.73 -3.33 12.35
N PHE A 27 4.77 -2.43 12.26
CA PHE A 27 5.06 -0.99 12.26
C PHE A 27 5.39 -0.45 13.65
N VAL A 28 4.81 -1.01 14.69
CA VAL A 28 5.04 -0.53 16.06
C VAL A 28 6.06 -1.42 16.79
N VAL A 29 5.79 -2.71 16.85
CA VAL A 29 6.60 -3.63 17.68
C VAL A 29 7.94 -3.94 17.00
N GLU A 30 7.92 -4.47 15.79
CA GLU A 30 9.14 -4.86 15.08
C GLU A 30 10.04 -3.66 14.78
N GLN A 31 9.47 -2.56 14.31
CA GLN A 31 10.23 -1.34 14.00
C GLN A 31 10.57 -0.51 15.23
N ASN A 32 10.11 -0.91 16.42
CA ASN A 32 10.32 -0.20 17.67
C ASN A 32 9.96 1.29 17.53
N CYS A 33 8.78 1.56 16.96
CA CYS A 33 8.32 2.91 16.65
C CYS A 33 7.00 3.20 17.38
N PRO A 34 7.04 3.86 18.54
CA PRO A 34 5.82 4.17 19.30
C PRO A 34 5.10 5.38 18.68
N TYR A 35 4.17 5.11 17.78
CA TYR A 35 3.32 6.14 17.17
C TYR A 35 1.87 5.67 17.14
N MET A 36 0.95 6.58 16.85
CA MET A 36 -0.47 6.25 16.74
C MET A 36 -0.74 5.59 15.38
N GLU A 37 -0.67 4.26 15.35
CA GLU A 37 -0.85 3.47 14.12
C GLU A 37 -2.27 3.57 13.59
N LEU A 38 -3.27 3.62 14.46
CA LEU A 38 -4.67 3.88 14.11
C LEU A 38 -4.86 5.39 13.99
N ASP A 39 -5.03 5.87 12.76
CA ASP A 39 -4.94 7.29 12.40
C ASP A 39 -6.26 7.89 11.90
N ASP A 40 -7.38 7.21 12.15
CA ASP A 40 -8.74 7.59 11.74
C ASP A 40 -8.93 7.64 10.21
N ARG A 41 -8.05 7.02 9.44
CA ARG A 41 -8.16 6.94 7.98
C ARG A 41 -8.67 5.59 7.48
N ASP A 42 -8.74 4.58 8.36
CA ASP A 42 -9.18 3.25 7.97
C ASP A 42 -10.66 3.21 7.58
N GLN A 43 -11.48 4.07 8.19
CA GLN A 43 -12.92 4.10 7.96
C GLN A 43 -13.29 4.50 6.53
N THR A 44 -12.44 5.24 5.83
CA THR A 44 -12.67 5.70 4.45
C THR A 44 -11.78 5.01 3.43
N ALA A 45 -10.88 4.16 3.86
CA ALA A 45 -9.95 3.45 3.00
C ALA A 45 -10.58 2.19 2.39
N VAL A 46 -10.00 1.72 1.28
CA VAL A 46 -10.24 0.37 0.77
C VAL A 46 -9.08 -0.50 1.24
N HIS A 47 -9.40 -1.60 1.91
CA HIS A 47 -8.45 -2.53 2.49
C HIS A 47 -8.21 -3.67 1.50
N VAL A 48 -6.94 -3.96 1.23
CA VAL A 48 -6.52 -4.97 0.26
C VAL A 48 -5.54 -5.90 0.97
N TRP A 49 -5.84 -7.20 0.96
CA TRP A 49 -4.94 -8.15 1.61
C TRP A 49 -4.95 -9.51 0.92
N LEU A 50 -3.87 -10.23 1.16
CA LEU A 50 -3.69 -11.61 0.73
C LEU A 50 -3.73 -12.49 1.98
N ARG A 51 -4.48 -13.56 1.91
CA ARG A 51 -4.58 -14.52 3.02
C ARG A 51 -4.42 -15.96 2.54
N ASP A 52 -3.96 -16.81 3.43
CA ASP A 52 -3.93 -18.25 3.26
C ASP A 52 -4.39 -18.92 4.57
N GLU A 53 -4.16 -20.21 4.69
CA GLU A 53 -4.55 -21.00 5.88
C GLU A 53 -3.89 -20.48 7.17
N SER A 54 -2.74 -19.84 7.07
CA SER A 54 -2.01 -19.28 8.21
C SER A 54 -2.49 -17.86 8.58
N GLY A 55 -3.42 -17.29 7.84
CA GLY A 55 -3.95 -15.96 8.07
C GLY A 55 -3.50 -14.94 7.04
N VAL A 56 -3.50 -13.65 7.43
CA VAL A 56 -3.12 -12.55 6.54
C VAL A 56 -1.62 -12.58 6.27
N GLN A 57 -1.24 -12.62 5.00
CA GLN A 57 0.14 -12.70 4.57
C GLN A 57 0.70 -11.37 4.05
N ALA A 58 -0.14 -10.51 3.54
CA ALA A 58 0.24 -9.17 3.08
C ALA A 58 -0.97 -8.25 3.11
N TYR A 59 -0.74 -6.96 3.28
CA TYR A 59 -1.80 -5.98 3.41
C TYR A 59 -1.34 -4.62 2.89
N LEU A 60 -2.27 -3.84 2.39
CA LEU A 60 -2.15 -2.41 2.21
C LEU A 60 -3.54 -1.77 2.25
N ARG A 61 -3.58 -0.45 2.36
CA ARG A 61 -4.82 0.31 2.19
C ARG A 61 -4.66 1.32 1.07
N VAL A 62 -5.76 1.55 0.35
CA VAL A 62 -5.85 2.55 -0.71
C VAL A 62 -6.80 3.64 -0.24
N MET A 63 -6.37 4.89 -0.32
CA MET A 63 -7.13 6.06 0.13
C MET A 63 -7.35 7.01 -1.03
N ASP A 64 -8.56 7.56 -1.11
CA ASP A 64 -8.88 8.56 -2.12
C ASP A 64 -8.18 9.89 -1.80
N ARG A 65 -8.24 10.80 -2.75
CA ARG A 65 -7.73 12.17 -2.61
C ARG A 65 -8.41 12.85 -1.42
N ASP A 66 -7.65 13.57 -0.64
CA ASP A 66 -8.16 14.33 0.50
C ASP A 66 -7.40 15.65 0.68
N ALA A 67 -7.70 16.37 1.77
CA ALA A 67 -7.06 17.67 2.06
C ALA A 67 -5.53 17.55 2.27
N GLY A 68 -5.04 16.38 2.64
CA GLY A 68 -3.62 16.13 2.84
C GLY A 68 -2.90 15.58 1.61
N HIS A 69 -3.66 15.09 0.61
CA HIS A 69 -3.10 14.42 -0.56
C HIS A 69 -3.91 14.74 -1.82
N SER A 70 -3.25 15.31 -2.82
CA SER A 70 -3.90 15.63 -4.11
C SER A 70 -4.10 14.42 -5.01
N GLU A 71 -3.48 13.31 -4.70
CA GLU A 71 -3.54 12.07 -5.47
C GLU A 71 -4.07 10.91 -4.62
N VAL A 72 -4.52 9.83 -5.28
CA VAL A 72 -4.83 8.57 -4.61
C VAL A 72 -3.56 8.03 -3.97
N THR A 73 -3.65 7.59 -2.73
CA THR A 73 -2.49 7.12 -1.96
C THR A 73 -2.62 5.64 -1.60
N ILE A 74 -1.47 4.99 -1.50
CA ILE A 74 -1.33 3.66 -0.94
C ILE A 74 -0.52 3.80 0.35
N GLY A 75 -0.97 3.15 1.42
CA GLY A 75 -0.27 3.20 2.70
C GLY A 75 -0.34 1.88 3.46
N ARG A 76 0.41 1.80 4.53
CA ARG A 76 0.46 0.63 5.40
C ARG A 76 0.81 -0.66 4.64
N VAL A 77 1.71 -0.57 3.68
CA VAL A 77 2.16 -1.75 2.91
C VAL A 77 2.99 -2.64 3.83
N VAL A 78 2.55 -3.87 4.01
CA VAL A 78 3.20 -4.81 4.93
C VAL A 78 3.08 -6.23 4.42
N ALA A 79 4.13 -7.03 4.65
CA ALA A 79 4.13 -8.46 4.41
C ALA A 79 4.53 -9.19 5.68
N ALA A 80 3.84 -10.30 5.97
CA ALA A 80 4.12 -11.11 7.17
C ALA A 80 5.49 -11.80 7.09
N ARG A 81 5.93 -12.10 5.86
CA ARG A 81 7.25 -12.70 5.60
C ARG A 81 7.95 -11.88 4.52
N ARG A 82 9.22 -11.60 4.75
CA ARG A 82 10.05 -10.84 3.80
C ARG A 82 10.67 -11.76 2.75
N ARG A 83 11.06 -11.17 1.62
CA ARG A 83 11.80 -11.83 0.53
C ARG A 83 11.11 -13.03 -0.11
N CYS A 84 9.78 -13.06 -0.11
CA CYS A 84 9.01 -14.12 -0.76
C CYS A 84 8.04 -13.58 -1.83
N GLY A 85 8.25 -12.33 -2.29
CA GLY A 85 7.45 -11.72 -3.35
C GLY A 85 6.08 -11.19 -2.92
N LEU A 86 5.73 -11.31 -1.64
CA LEU A 86 4.42 -10.86 -1.14
C LEU A 86 4.25 -9.34 -1.23
N GLY A 87 5.30 -8.59 -0.96
CA GLY A 87 5.28 -7.12 -1.06
C GLY A 87 4.99 -6.66 -2.49
N SER A 88 5.66 -7.23 -3.47
CA SER A 88 5.42 -6.93 -4.88
C SER A 88 4.01 -7.30 -5.32
N ARG A 89 3.53 -8.44 -4.88
CA ARG A 89 2.21 -8.92 -5.24
C ARG A 89 1.11 -8.04 -4.65
N ILE A 90 1.19 -7.71 -3.36
CA ILE A 90 0.17 -6.87 -2.73
C ILE A 90 0.19 -5.45 -3.32
N LEU A 91 1.38 -4.92 -3.60
CA LEU A 91 1.52 -3.59 -4.21
C LEU A 91 0.89 -3.55 -5.60
N SER A 92 1.12 -4.56 -6.43
CA SER A 92 0.48 -4.69 -7.74
C SER A 92 -1.05 -4.69 -7.64
N GLU A 93 -1.60 -5.42 -6.67
CA GLU A 93 -3.04 -5.45 -6.42
C GLU A 93 -3.57 -4.09 -5.92
N GLY A 94 -2.81 -3.40 -5.08
CA GLY A 94 -3.17 -2.05 -4.61
C GLY A 94 -3.23 -1.04 -5.73
N ILE A 95 -2.28 -1.09 -6.66
CA ILE A 95 -2.28 -0.23 -7.86
C ILE A 95 -3.52 -0.50 -8.70
N ARG A 96 -3.86 -1.75 -8.89
CA ARG A 96 -5.07 -2.14 -9.64
C ARG A 96 -6.34 -1.58 -8.98
N VAL A 97 -6.46 -1.71 -7.66
CA VAL A 97 -7.59 -1.16 -6.89
C VAL A 97 -7.66 0.37 -7.04
N ALA A 98 -6.52 1.06 -6.95
CA ALA A 98 -6.47 2.51 -7.12
C ALA A 98 -6.99 2.94 -8.50
N ARG A 99 -6.63 2.21 -9.54
CA ARG A 99 -7.08 2.49 -10.91
C ARG A 99 -8.56 2.16 -11.09
N GLU A 100 -8.99 0.99 -10.67
CA GLU A 100 -10.35 0.51 -10.92
C GLU A 100 -11.40 1.20 -10.06
N ARG A 101 -11.10 1.42 -8.78
CA ARG A 101 -12.08 1.97 -7.83
C ARG A 101 -12.05 3.49 -7.71
N PHE A 102 -10.89 4.11 -7.90
CA PHE A 102 -10.74 5.55 -7.73
C PHE A 102 -10.40 6.29 -9.02
N GLY A 103 -10.27 5.56 -10.14
CA GLY A 103 -9.90 6.17 -11.41
C GLY A 103 -8.56 6.89 -11.35
N ALA A 104 -7.61 6.35 -10.59
CA ALA A 104 -6.34 7.00 -10.35
C ALA A 104 -5.52 7.12 -11.64
N GLU A 105 -5.14 8.34 -12.00
CA GLU A 105 -4.16 8.61 -13.04
C GLU A 105 -2.74 8.55 -12.47
N ARG A 106 -2.60 8.88 -11.21
CA ARG A 106 -1.35 8.82 -10.45
C ARG A 106 -1.62 8.28 -9.06
N VAL A 107 -0.64 7.55 -8.53
CA VAL A 107 -0.66 7.04 -7.17
C VAL A 107 0.57 7.54 -6.44
N GLU A 108 0.38 8.09 -5.24
CA GLU A 108 1.47 8.54 -4.38
C GLU A 108 1.55 7.71 -3.11
N LEU A 109 2.75 7.63 -2.56
CA LEU A 109 2.98 7.04 -1.25
C LEU A 109 4.26 7.62 -0.63
N ASP A 110 4.36 7.50 0.68
CA ASP A 110 5.55 7.85 1.42
C ASP A 110 6.26 6.53 1.79
N ALA A 111 7.33 6.24 1.05
CA ALA A 111 8.08 5.00 1.20
C ALA A 111 9.17 5.16 2.24
N GLN A 112 9.30 4.18 3.14
CA GLN A 112 10.50 4.09 3.95
C GLN A 112 11.70 3.86 3.02
N VAL A 113 12.77 4.61 3.24
CA VAL A 113 13.92 4.63 2.30
C VAL A 113 14.49 3.24 2.06
N TYR A 114 14.55 2.39 3.09
CA TYR A 114 15.08 1.04 2.93
C TYR A 114 14.21 0.16 2.00
N ALA A 115 12.93 0.48 1.86
CA ALA A 115 11.99 -0.27 1.01
C ALA A 115 11.81 0.34 -0.38
N LYS A 116 12.54 1.40 -0.70
CA LYS A 116 12.43 2.15 -1.97
C LYS A 116 12.50 1.25 -3.21
N GLY A 117 13.37 0.25 -3.19
CA GLY A 117 13.55 -0.67 -4.30
C GLY A 117 12.30 -1.47 -4.68
N LEU A 118 11.47 -1.81 -3.69
CA LEU A 118 10.19 -2.48 -3.91
C LEU A 118 9.27 -1.63 -4.80
N TYR A 119 9.20 -0.35 -4.50
CA TYR A 119 8.33 0.59 -5.22
C TYR A 119 8.90 0.93 -6.60
N GLU A 120 10.21 1.08 -6.72
CA GLU A 120 10.87 1.33 -8.00
C GLU A 120 10.61 0.21 -9.01
N LYS A 121 10.59 -1.04 -8.57
CA LYS A 121 10.28 -2.19 -9.43
C LYS A 121 8.87 -2.14 -10.01
N GLN A 122 7.94 -1.46 -9.33
CA GLN A 122 6.57 -1.28 -9.83
C GLN A 122 6.41 -0.03 -10.70
N GLY A 123 7.46 0.75 -10.89
CA GLY A 123 7.45 1.95 -11.70
C GLY A 123 7.32 3.25 -10.93
N PHE A 124 7.29 3.21 -9.61
CA PHE A 124 7.31 4.42 -8.79
C PHE A 124 8.66 5.13 -8.89
N ARG A 125 8.63 6.44 -8.84
CA ARG A 125 9.85 7.28 -8.85
C ARG A 125 9.78 8.29 -7.70
N PRO A 126 10.92 8.67 -7.11
CA PRO A 126 10.94 9.69 -6.07
C PRO A 126 10.50 11.05 -6.64
N VAL A 127 9.66 11.75 -5.87
CA VAL A 127 9.20 13.11 -6.18
C VAL A 127 9.52 14.09 -5.06
N SER A 128 10.26 13.67 -4.05
CA SER A 128 10.75 14.51 -2.97
C SER A 128 12.15 14.10 -2.54
N GLY A 129 12.80 14.91 -1.74
CA GLY A 129 13.98 14.51 -0.97
C GLY A 129 13.58 13.65 0.22
N GLU A 130 14.55 13.12 0.94
CA GLU A 130 14.29 12.36 2.15
C GLU A 130 13.76 13.27 3.28
N PHE A 131 12.83 12.73 4.05
CA PHE A 131 12.29 13.37 5.25
C PHE A 131 12.05 12.34 6.34
N LEU A 132 11.96 12.80 7.59
CA LEU A 132 11.68 11.92 8.72
C LEU A 132 10.17 11.90 8.98
N GLU A 133 9.63 10.70 9.12
CA GLU A 133 8.26 10.47 9.56
C GLU A 133 8.33 9.47 10.70
N ASP A 134 7.88 9.87 11.88
CA ASP A 134 8.00 9.08 13.11
C ASP A 134 9.45 8.61 13.37
N GLY A 135 10.42 9.47 13.04
CA GLY A 135 11.85 9.19 13.22
C GLY A 135 12.46 8.24 12.18
N ILE A 136 11.71 7.80 11.20
CA ILE A 136 12.16 6.88 10.16
C ILE A 136 12.34 7.65 8.84
N PRO A 137 13.48 7.51 8.12
CA PRO A 137 13.68 8.14 6.83
C PRO A 137 12.68 7.65 5.79
N HIS A 138 12.01 8.60 5.14
CA HIS A 138 11.02 8.36 4.09
C HIS A 138 11.34 9.19 2.85
N VAL A 139 10.77 8.80 1.72
CA VAL A 139 10.77 9.56 0.48
C VAL A 139 9.40 9.44 -0.17
N ARG A 140 8.87 10.54 -0.68
CA ARG A 140 7.60 10.50 -1.42
C ARG A 140 7.87 9.97 -2.82
N MET A 141 7.05 9.01 -3.23
CA MET A 141 7.15 8.37 -4.54
C MET A 141 5.82 8.44 -5.27
N ARG A 142 5.90 8.46 -6.60
CA ARG A 142 4.72 8.58 -7.46
C ARG A 142 4.82 7.59 -8.62
N LEU A 143 3.67 6.98 -8.93
CA LEU A 143 3.48 6.16 -10.12
C LEU A 143 2.52 6.87 -11.07
N ASP A 144 2.87 6.95 -12.35
CA ASP A 144 1.99 7.43 -13.39
C ASP A 144 1.29 6.23 -14.04
N CYS A 145 0.03 6.03 -13.68
CA CYS A 145 -0.77 4.89 -14.16
C CYS A 145 -1.07 4.99 -15.66
N ALA A 146 -1.19 6.19 -16.20
CA ALA A 146 -1.48 6.40 -17.61
C ALA A 146 -0.28 5.98 -18.48
N ALA A 147 0.95 6.29 -18.06
CA ALA A 147 2.17 5.87 -18.74
C ALA A 147 2.31 4.35 -18.73
N GLU A 148 2.01 3.70 -17.61
CA GLU A 148 2.03 2.24 -17.49
C GLU A 148 0.99 1.58 -18.40
N ALA A 149 -0.22 2.11 -18.46
CA ALA A 149 -1.27 1.60 -19.34
C ALA A 149 -0.90 1.74 -20.81
N ALA A 150 -0.27 2.85 -21.22
CA ALA A 150 0.24 3.05 -22.56
C ALA A 150 1.34 2.05 -22.92
N ALA A 151 2.27 1.79 -22.02
CA ALA A 151 3.33 0.80 -22.20
C ALA A 151 2.75 -0.61 -22.40
N CYS A 152 1.73 -0.99 -21.65
CA CYS A 152 1.04 -2.27 -21.81
C CYS A 152 0.33 -2.41 -23.14
N VAL A 153 -0.19 -1.31 -23.70
CA VAL A 153 -0.86 -1.31 -25.02
C VAL A 153 0.18 -1.47 -26.14
N GLU A 154 1.34 -0.85 -26.03
CA GLU A 154 2.42 -0.99 -27.00
C GLU A 154 2.96 -2.42 -27.09
N ASP A 155 3.07 -3.08 -25.95
CA ASP A 155 3.54 -4.48 -25.86
C ASP A 155 2.55 -5.48 -26.51
N LYS A 156 1.28 -5.12 -26.60
CA LYS A 156 0.25 -5.94 -27.26
C LYS A 156 0.13 -5.71 -28.76
N GLY A 157 0.83 -4.71 -29.28
CA GLY A 157 0.82 -4.34 -30.70
C GLY A 157 1.85 -5.06 -31.55
N GLU A 158 2.68 -5.87 -30.95
CA GLU A 158 3.66 -6.73 -31.60
C GLU A 158 3.22 -8.20 -31.55
#